data_002b2d20250abcf3381de837478eea56
#
_entry.id   002b2d20250abcf3381de837478eea56
#
_cell.length_a   1.000
_cell.length_b   1.000
_cell.length_c   1.000
_cell.angle_alpha   90.00
_cell.angle_beta   90.00
_cell.angle_gamma   90.00
#
_symmetry.space_group_name_H-M   'P 1'
#
loop_
_entity.id
_entity.type
_entity.pdbx_description
1 polymer ?
#
loop_
_entity_poly.entity_id
_entity_poly.type
_entity_poly.pdbx_seq_one_letter_code
_entity_poly.pdbx_strand_id
1 'polypeptide(L)'
;MYLLDTDANPTAPKYRGRPQKPLLLLQEFLRRNRPVMEVVFTRFEYKDAASCRATLAKAIRYHHLERYVSVHVQGRKVYLTREDQP
;
A
#
# COMPACT_ATOMS: atom_id res chain seq x y z
N MET A 1 7.09 -1.25 6.19
CA MET A 1 5.66 -1.42 5.85
C MET A 1 5.46 -2.63 4.95
N TYR A 2 4.28 -3.17 4.97
CA TYR A 2 3.94 -4.33 4.16
C TYR A 2 2.49 -4.24 3.71
N LEU A 3 2.13 -5.05 2.72
CA LEU A 3 0.77 -5.10 2.17
C LEU A 3 -0.07 -6.15 2.89
N LEU A 4 -1.34 -5.81 3.13
CA LEU A 4 -2.33 -6.72 3.71
C LEU A 4 -3.52 -6.79 2.77
N ASP A 5 -3.98 -8.01 2.48
CA ASP A 5 -5.14 -8.23 1.62
C ASP A 5 -6.41 -7.81 2.36
N THR A 6 -7.18 -6.89 1.76
CA THR A 6 -8.42 -6.40 2.38
C THR A 6 -9.55 -7.43 2.32
N ASP A 7 -9.47 -8.41 1.42
CA ASP A 7 -10.43 -9.49 1.30
C ASP A 7 -10.06 -10.68 2.16
N ALA A 8 -9.14 -10.50 3.12
CA ALA A 8 -8.61 -11.60 3.90
C ALA A 8 -9.72 -12.33 4.65
N ASN A 9 -9.93 -13.58 4.32
CA ASN A 9 -10.72 -14.50 5.11
C ASN A 9 -10.07 -14.56 6.50
N PRO A 10 -10.84 -14.42 7.60
CA PRO A 10 -10.24 -14.47 8.95
C PRO A 10 -9.45 -15.75 9.22
N THR A 11 -9.69 -16.81 8.44
CA THR A 11 -8.94 -18.06 8.56
C THR A 11 -7.69 -18.10 7.68
N ALA A 12 -7.50 -17.13 6.79
CA ALA A 12 -6.32 -17.09 5.94
C ALA A 12 -5.10 -16.60 6.74
N PRO A 13 -3.92 -17.18 6.51
CA PRO A 13 -2.71 -16.68 7.17
C PRO A 13 -2.46 -15.24 6.74
N LYS A 14 -2.27 -14.35 7.71
CA LYS A 14 -1.94 -12.97 7.43
C LYS A 14 -0.56 -12.94 6.76
N TYR A 15 -0.47 -12.25 5.63
CA TYR A 15 0.80 -12.06 4.98
C TYR A 15 1.71 -11.22 5.87
N ARG A 16 2.84 -11.81 6.27
CA ARG A 16 3.88 -11.09 7.01
C ARG A 16 5.07 -10.93 6.11
N GLY A 17 4.99 -9.96 5.21
CA GLY A 17 6.14 -9.60 4.40
C GLY A 17 7.20 -8.91 5.24
N ARG A 18 8.42 -8.91 4.74
CA ARG A 18 9.48 -8.08 5.32
C ARG A 18 9.10 -6.61 5.14
N PRO A 19 9.51 -5.72 6.08
CA PRO A 19 9.32 -4.29 5.86
C PRO A 19 9.95 -3.89 4.53
N GLN A 20 9.16 -3.25 3.68
CA GLN A 20 9.58 -2.89 2.33
C GLN A 20 9.66 -1.38 2.18
N LYS A 21 10.61 -0.93 1.37
CA LYS A 21 10.67 0.47 0.98
C LYS A 21 9.50 0.80 0.06
N PRO A 22 9.10 2.10 -0.05
CA PRO A 22 7.91 2.47 -0.83
C PRO A 22 7.89 1.91 -2.26
N LEU A 23 9.00 1.99 -2.99
CA LEU A 23 9.04 1.48 -4.35
C LEU A 23 8.78 -0.03 -4.41
N LEU A 24 9.43 -0.79 -3.54
CA LEU A 24 9.26 -2.25 -3.52
C LEU A 24 7.83 -2.63 -3.15
N LEU A 25 7.23 -1.88 -2.21
CA LEU A 25 5.85 -2.09 -1.82
C LEU A 25 4.89 -1.86 -3.00
N LEU A 26 5.09 -0.78 -3.74
CA LEU A 26 4.27 -0.46 -4.91
C LEU A 26 4.43 -1.52 -6.00
N GLN A 27 5.65 -1.98 -6.24
CA GLN A 27 5.90 -3.04 -7.21
C GLN A 27 5.21 -4.33 -6.82
N GLU A 28 5.24 -4.69 -5.54
CA GLU A 28 4.55 -5.87 -5.06
C GLU A 28 3.04 -5.73 -5.21
N PHE A 29 2.49 -4.55 -4.90
CA PHE A 29 1.06 -4.30 -5.08
C PHE A 29 0.63 -4.53 -6.53
N LEU A 30 1.40 -4.00 -7.48
CA LEU A 30 1.09 -4.16 -8.91
C LEU A 30 1.20 -5.63 -9.34
N ARG A 31 2.18 -6.35 -8.80
CA ARG A 31 2.38 -7.76 -9.12
C ARG A 31 1.25 -8.64 -8.59
N ARG A 32 0.67 -8.30 -7.45
CA ARG A 32 -0.38 -9.11 -6.84
C ARG A 32 -1.72 -9.00 -7.54
N ASN A 33 -1.89 -8.00 -8.39
CA ASN A 33 -3.09 -7.84 -9.21
C ASN A 33 -4.40 -7.80 -8.40
N ARG A 34 -4.36 -7.13 -7.24
CA ARG A 34 -5.54 -6.91 -6.42
C ARG A 34 -6.07 -5.49 -6.62
N PRO A 35 -7.41 -5.29 -6.59
CA PRO A 35 -7.96 -3.95 -6.78
C PRO A 35 -7.63 -3.01 -5.62
N VAL A 36 -7.59 -3.52 -4.40
CA VAL A 36 -7.33 -2.73 -3.19
C VAL A 36 -6.51 -3.57 -2.22
N MET A 37 -5.51 -2.94 -1.59
CA MET A 37 -4.77 -3.57 -0.50
C MET A 37 -4.49 -2.53 0.58
N GLU A 38 -4.41 -2.97 1.83
CA GLU A 38 -4.04 -2.11 2.95
C GLU A 38 -2.53 -2.06 3.09
N VAL A 39 -1.99 -0.87 3.40
CA VAL A 39 -0.58 -0.70 3.72
C VAL A 39 -0.45 -0.65 5.24
N VAL A 40 0.24 -1.63 5.80
CA VAL A 40 0.49 -1.70 7.25
C VAL A 40 1.87 -1.13 7.53
N PHE A 41 1.96 -0.21 8.48
CA PHE A 41 3.21 0.44 8.86
C PHE A 41 3.31 0.52 10.38
N THR A 42 4.53 0.71 10.89
CA THR A 42 4.79 0.88 12.32
C THR A 42 5.04 2.34 12.66
N ARG A 43 4.94 2.68 13.95
CA ARG A 43 5.25 4.02 14.42
C ARG A 43 6.71 4.40 14.20
N PHE A 44 7.58 3.42 14.08
CA PHE A 44 9.01 3.64 13.80
C PHE A 44 9.25 4.03 12.36
N GLU A 45 8.37 3.62 11.45
CA GLU A 45 8.47 3.95 10.04
C GLU A 45 7.82 5.29 9.73
N TYR A 46 6.62 5.51 10.24
CA TYR A 46 5.87 6.73 9.99
C TYR A 46 5.10 7.15 11.23
N LYS A 47 5.06 8.45 11.46
CA LYS A 47 4.38 9.06 12.60
C LYS A 47 2.88 8.76 12.60
N ASP A 48 2.25 8.84 11.42
CA ASP A 48 0.82 8.65 11.26
C ASP A 48 0.48 8.23 9.82
N ALA A 49 -0.80 7.97 9.57
CA ALA A 49 -1.26 7.54 8.25
C ALA A 49 -1.01 8.62 7.19
N ALA A 50 -1.15 9.89 7.55
CA ALA A 50 -0.91 10.99 6.61
C ALA A 50 0.55 11.02 6.13
N SER A 51 1.50 10.78 7.04
CA SER A 51 2.92 10.71 6.69
C SER A 51 3.22 9.54 5.77
N CYS A 52 2.64 8.37 6.06
CA CYS A 52 2.78 7.19 5.21
C CYS A 52 2.22 7.44 3.81
N ARG A 53 1.01 8.02 3.76
CA ARG A 53 0.38 8.38 2.48
C ARG A 53 1.24 9.34 1.68
N ALA A 54 1.76 10.38 2.33
CA ALA A 54 2.59 11.38 1.65
C ALA A 54 3.83 10.73 1.03
N THR A 55 4.48 9.83 1.76
CA THR A 55 5.67 9.12 1.27
C THR A 55 5.32 8.24 0.07
N LEU A 56 4.21 7.50 0.14
CA LEU A 56 3.78 6.66 -0.98
C LEU A 56 3.36 7.50 -2.18
N ALA A 57 2.62 8.60 -1.96
CA ALA A 57 2.22 9.50 -3.03
C ALA A 57 3.44 10.08 -3.74
N LYS A 58 4.48 10.45 -2.98
CA LYS A 58 5.72 10.96 -3.55
C LYS A 58 6.42 9.89 -4.38
N ALA A 59 6.46 8.65 -3.90
CA ALA A 59 7.07 7.55 -4.64
C ALA A 59 6.29 7.25 -5.92
N ILE A 60 4.96 7.25 -5.87
CA ILE A 60 4.10 7.05 -7.04
C ILE A 60 4.42 8.11 -8.09
N ARG A 61 4.49 9.37 -7.66
CA ARG A 61 4.78 10.48 -8.58
C ARG A 61 6.19 10.40 -9.14
N TYR A 62 7.16 10.07 -8.30
CA TYR A 62 8.56 9.98 -8.70
C TYR A 62 8.78 8.90 -9.75
N HIS A 63 8.09 7.77 -9.62
CA HIS A 63 8.23 6.63 -10.54
C HIS A 63 7.17 6.60 -11.63
N HIS A 64 6.39 7.66 -11.77
CA HIS A 64 5.35 7.81 -12.82
C HIS A 64 4.31 6.68 -12.79
N LEU A 65 3.87 6.31 -11.59
CA LEU A 65 2.91 5.23 -11.39
C LEU A 65 1.47 5.73 -11.18
N GLU A 66 1.20 7.02 -11.38
CA GLU A 66 -0.11 7.61 -11.10
C GLU A 66 -1.23 6.97 -11.91
N ARG A 67 -0.91 6.45 -13.10
CA ARG A 67 -1.90 5.78 -13.96
C ARG A 67 -2.26 4.38 -13.48
N TYR A 68 -1.45 3.81 -12.61
CA TYR A 68 -1.59 2.41 -12.21
C TYR A 68 -2.03 2.24 -10.77
N VAL A 69 -1.70 3.18 -9.92
CA VAL A 69 -1.95 3.04 -8.49
C VAL A 69 -2.21 4.41 -7.85
N SER A 70 -3.15 4.41 -6.89
CA SER A 70 -3.43 5.57 -6.03
C SER A 70 -3.30 5.16 -4.59
N VAL A 71 -2.99 6.13 -3.72
CA VAL A 71 -2.92 5.90 -2.29
C VAL A 71 -4.00 6.74 -1.60
N HIS A 72 -4.68 6.14 -0.64
CA HIS A 72 -5.78 6.79 0.10
C HIS A 72 -5.63 6.53 1.59
N VAL A 73 -6.11 7.49 2.39
CA VAL A 73 -6.20 7.34 3.84
C VAL A 73 -7.65 7.27 4.24
N GLN A 74 -7.97 6.29 5.08
CA GLN A 74 -9.30 6.18 5.67
C GLN A 74 -9.13 5.93 7.16
N GLY A 75 -9.45 6.95 7.97
CA GLY A 75 -9.18 6.91 9.40
C GLY A 75 -7.68 6.85 9.67
N ARG A 76 -7.22 5.78 10.30
CA ARG A 76 -5.79 5.58 10.60
C ARG A 76 -5.14 4.55 9.68
N LYS A 77 -5.84 4.15 8.63
CA LYS A 77 -5.38 3.11 7.71
C LYS A 77 -5.06 3.72 6.36
N VAL A 78 -4.08 3.15 5.69
CA VAL A 78 -3.65 3.56 4.35
C VAL A 78 -3.97 2.44 3.39
N TYR A 79 -4.54 2.79 2.23
CA TYR A 79 -4.92 1.83 1.19
C TYR A 79 -4.30 2.20 -0.14
N LEU A 80 -3.92 1.18 -0.90
CA LEU A 80 -3.54 1.32 -2.30
C LEU A 80 -4.66 0.77 -3.16
N THR A 81 -5.03 1.51 -4.21
CA THR A 81 -6.05 1.09 -5.18
C THR A 81 -5.45 1.08 -6.58
N ARG A 82 -5.90 0.14 -7.41
CA ARG A 82 -5.47 0.11 -8.81
C ARG A 82 -6.33 1.04 -9.65
N GLU A 83 -5.67 1.82 -10.49
CA GLU A 83 -6.32 2.79 -11.36
C GLU A 83 -6.43 2.30 -12.81
N ASP A 84 -5.68 1.26 -13.16
CA ASP A 84 -5.62 0.76 -14.54
C ASP A 84 -6.61 -0.37 -14.82
N GLN A 85 -7.45 -0.73 -13.86
CA GLN A 85 -8.47 -1.76 -14.08
C GLN A 85 -9.77 -1.13 -14.55
N PRO A 86 -10.39 -1.74 -15.55
CA PRO A 86 -11.70 -1.28 -16.03
C PRO A 86 -12.79 -1.47 -15.00
#